data_92500e1ed6ed314bb0a0810ff6b1fb1b
#
_entry.id   92500e1ed6ed314bb0a0810ff6b1fb1b
#
_cell.length_a   1.000
_cell.length_b   1.000
_cell.length_c   1.000
_cell.angle_alpha   90.00
_cell.angle_beta   90.00
_cell.angle_gamma   90.00
#
_symmetry.space_group_name_H-M   'P 1'
#
loop_
_entity.id
_entity.type
_entity.pdbx_description
1 polymer ?
#
loop_
_entity_poly.entity_id
_entity_poly.type
_entity_poly.pdbx_seq_one_letter_code
_entity_poly.pdbx_strand_id
1 'polypeptide(L)'
;MDVMMFVLWFAVGFVFGSVPSGLWLVKAIHGIDIREYGSKNIGSTNVFRTVGGKTAVLVLLCDAGKGIIAVMIAQSMTGGDLYAMLFAAIGALLGHNYSLFLGFKGGRGVATGLGLLIFLMPKVSGICFIVWLAIVLATRYVSLGSCVGAFCAPCLAWYFGYPLPVFLFAAVA
;
A
#
# COMPACT_ATOMS: atom_id res chain seq x y z
N MET A 1 -13.52 22.09 3.37
CA MET A 1 -12.97 21.73 2.02
C MET A 1 -14.12 21.39 1.09
N ASP A 2 -14.08 21.87 -0.15
CA ASP A 2 -15.12 21.60 -1.15
C ASP A 2 -15.02 20.17 -1.68
N VAL A 3 -16.14 19.60 -2.12
CA VAL A 3 -16.23 18.25 -2.70
C VAL A 3 -15.19 18.08 -3.84
N MET A 4 -14.94 19.12 -4.61
CA MET A 4 -13.97 19.12 -5.71
C MET A 4 -12.54 18.82 -5.23
N MET A 5 -12.15 19.31 -4.04
CA MET A 5 -10.84 19.03 -3.44
C MET A 5 -10.70 17.55 -3.04
N PHE A 6 -11.75 16.92 -2.54
CA PHE A 6 -11.73 15.48 -2.25
C PHE A 6 -11.54 14.65 -3.51
N VAL A 7 -12.28 15.00 -4.58
CA VAL A 7 -12.15 14.32 -5.88
C VAL A 7 -10.74 14.51 -6.45
N LEU A 8 -10.18 15.71 -6.35
CA LEU A 8 -8.81 16.00 -6.80
C LEU A 8 -7.78 15.11 -6.10
N TRP A 9 -7.80 15.08 -4.76
CA TRP A 9 -6.81 14.32 -4.01
C TRP A 9 -6.98 12.81 -4.18
N PHE A 10 -8.22 12.34 -4.28
CA PHE A 10 -8.48 10.96 -4.66
C PHE A 10 -7.89 10.64 -6.04
N ALA A 11 -8.10 11.48 -7.04
CA ALA A 11 -7.59 11.28 -8.41
C ALA A 11 -6.05 11.29 -8.44
N VAL A 12 -5.41 12.23 -7.73
CA VAL A 12 -3.95 12.27 -7.60
C VAL A 12 -3.44 10.97 -6.99
N GLY A 13 -4.01 10.55 -5.85
CA GLY A 13 -3.65 9.29 -5.22
C GLY A 13 -3.85 8.10 -6.15
N PHE A 14 -4.98 8.04 -6.85
CA PHE A 14 -5.32 6.96 -7.76
C PHE A 14 -4.33 6.82 -8.91
N VAL A 15 -3.89 7.93 -9.50
CA VAL A 15 -2.87 7.93 -10.57
C VAL A 15 -1.53 7.41 -10.04
N PHE A 16 -1.04 7.93 -8.91
CA PHE A 16 0.20 7.45 -8.30
C PHE A 16 0.12 5.97 -7.92
N GLY A 17 -0.98 5.57 -7.27
CA GLY A 17 -1.23 4.18 -6.90
C GLY A 17 -1.28 3.23 -8.08
N SER A 18 -1.78 3.70 -9.22
CA SER A 18 -1.93 2.90 -10.45
C SER A 18 -0.61 2.46 -11.07
N VAL A 19 0.53 3.08 -10.72
CA VAL A 19 1.85 2.69 -11.23
C VAL A 19 2.13 1.22 -10.90
N PRO A 20 2.25 0.33 -11.90
CA PRO A 20 2.39 -1.11 -11.68
C PRO A 20 3.87 -1.49 -11.49
N SER A 21 4.45 -1.08 -10.36
CA SER A 21 5.89 -1.21 -10.05
C SER A 21 6.39 -2.64 -10.23
N GLY A 22 5.63 -3.63 -9.74
CA GLY A 22 6.03 -5.03 -9.82
C GLY A 22 6.13 -5.54 -11.27
N LEU A 23 5.18 -5.17 -12.13
CA LEU A 23 5.23 -5.55 -13.53
C LEU A 23 6.40 -4.88 -14.25
N TRP A 24 6.53 -3.55 -14.10
CA TRP A 24 7.53 -2.80 -14.87
C TRP A 24 8.96 -3.14 -14.43
N LEU A 25 9.21 -3.28 -13.13
CA LEU A 25 10.53 -3.65 -12.61
C LEU A 25 10.92 -5.08 -13.00
N VAL A 26 10.01 -6.05 -12.86
CA VAL A 26 10.32 -7.44 -13.25
C VAL A 26 10.57 -7.54 -14.75
N LYS A 27 9.75 -6.87 -15.56
CA LYS A 27 9.95 -6.86 -17.01
C LYS A 27 11.26 -6.18 -17.42
N ALA A 28 11.64 -5.08 -16.77
CA ALA A 28 12.88 -4.37 -17.06
C ALA A 28 14.14 -5.15 -16.65
N ILE A 29 14.09 -5.84 -15.49
CA ILE A 29 15.27 -6.52 -14.91
C ILE A 29 15.41 -7.95 -15.43
N HIS A 30 14.29 -8.67 -15.60
CA HIS A 30 14.28 -10.11 -15.90
C HIS A 30 13.68 -10.45 -17.27
N GLY A 31 13.12 -9.49 -18.02
CA GLY A 31 12.53 -9.70 -19.33
C GLY A 31 11.21 -10.48 -19.37
N ILE A 32 10.62 -10.80 -18.21
CA ILE A 32 9.40 -11.62 -18.11
C ILE A 32 8.19 -10.83 -17.63
N ASP A 33 6.99 -11.29 -17.96
CA ASP A 33 5.74 -10.76 -17.41
C ASP A 33 5.36 -11.54 -16.14
N ILE A 34 5.45 -10.91 -14.98
CA ILE A 34 5.17 -11.54 -13.68
C ILE A 34 3.75 -12.08 -13.57
N ARG A 35 2.81 -11.59 -14.38
CA ARG A 35 1.40 -12.04 -14.39
C ARG A 35 1.22 -13.44 -15.01
N GLU A 36 2.23 -13.95 -15.68
CA GLU A 36 2.24 -15.31 -16.25
C GLU A 36 2.77 -16.35 -15.27
N TYR A 37 3.35 -15.91 -14.12
CA TYR A 37 4.06 -16.78 -13.19
C TYR A 37 3.46 -16.78 -11.77
N GLY A 38 3.61 -17.90 -11.10
CA GLY A 38 3.24 -18.07 -9.68
C GLY A 38 1.78 -17.77 -9.41
N SER A 39 1.51 -16.83 -8.51
CA SER A 39 0.14 -16.41 -8.19
C SER A 39 -0.47 -15.43 -9.22
N LYS A 40 0.24 -15.13 -10.28
CA LYS A 40 -0.15 -14.18 -11.35
C LYS A 40 -0.39 -12.75 -10.85
N ASN A 41 -0.03 -12.46 -9.61
CA ASN A 41 -0.15 -11.13 -8.99
C ASN A 41 1.12 -10.32 -9.22
N ILE A 42 0.99 -8.99 -9.37
CA ILE A 42 2.12 -8.06 -9.56
C ILE A 42 2.87 -7.73 -8.26
N GLY A 43 2.37 -8.15 -7.09
CA GLY A 43 2.93 -7.77 -5.78
C GLY A 43 4.24 -8.48 -5.43
N SER A 44 4.98 -7.89 -4.48
CA SER A 44 6.31 -8.30 -4.05
C SER A 44 6.41 -9.77 -3.61
N THR A 45 5.37 -10.35 -3.00
CA THR A 45 5.35 -11.77 -2.59
C THR A 45 5.44 -12.73 -3.78
N ASN A 46 4.74 -12.43 -4.90
CA ASN A 46 4.84 -13.21 -6.12
C ASN A 46 6.22 -13.03 -6.77
N VAL A 47 6.71 -11.80 -6.80
CA VAL A 47 8.05 -11.48 -7.32
C VAL A 47 9.13 -12.24 -6.54
N PHE A 48 9.02 -12.31 -5.21
CA PHE A 48 9.94 -13.08 -4.36
C PHE A 48 10.02 -14.56 -4.76
N ARG A 49 8.85 -15.17 -5.00
CA ARG A 49 8.75 -16.59 -5.36
C ARG A 49 9.24 -16.89 -6.77
N THR A 50 9.13 -15.92 -7.68
CA THR A 50 9.43 -16.12 -9.11
C THR A 50 10.86 -15.74 -9.47
N VAL A 51 11.32 -14.55 -9.02
CA VAL A 51 12.62 -13.99 -9.46
C VAL A 51 13.56 -13.66 -8.30
N GLY A 52 13.15 -13.89 -7.06
CA GLY A 52 14.01 -13.78 -5.87
C GLY A 52 13.87 -12.47 -5.09
N GLY A 53 14.60 -12.43 -3.94
CA GLY A 53 14.41 -11.43 -2.89
C GLY A 53 14.81 -10.00 -3.27
N LYS A 54 15.91 -9.81 -4.01
CA LYS A 54 16.40 -8.46 -4.35
C LYS A 54 15.37 -7.66 -5.11
N THR A 55 14.81 -8.23 -6.17
CA THR A 55 13.77 -7.58 -6.98
C THR A 55 12.47 -7.43 -6.19
N ALA A 56 12.13 -8.41 -5.33
CA ALA A 56 10.94 -8.33 -4.49
C ALA A 56 11.00 -7.17 -3.48
N VAL A 57 12.16 -6.92 -2.87
CA VAL A 57 12.37 -5.79 -1.97
C VAL A 57 12.23 -4.46 -2.73
N LEU A 58 12.80 -4.37 -3.92
CA LEU A 58 12.65 -3.17 -4.75
C LEU A 58 11.18 -2.89 -5.08
N VAL A 59 10.43 -3.93 -5.48
CA VAL A 59 8.99 -3.82 -5.75
C VAL A 59 8.23 -3.40 -4.48
N LEU A 60 8.54 -3.99 -3.31
CA LEU A 60 7.94 -3.63 -2.04
C LEU A 60 8.16 -2.14 -1.72
N LEU A 61 9.39 -1.65 -1.86
CA LEU A 61 9.73 -0.25 -1.61
C LEU A 61 9.03 0.71 -2.58
N CYS A 62 8.96 0.36 -3.86
CA CYS A 62 8.25 1.17 -4.86
C CYS A 62 6.73 1.19 -4.61
N ASP A 63 6.13 0.04 -4.26
CA ASP A 63 4.69 -0.05 -3.97
C ASP A 63 4.31 0.68 -2.66
N ALA A 64 5.15 0.63 -1.64
CA ALA A 64 4.98 1.42 -0.42
C ALA A 64 5.22 2.92 -0.70
N GLY A 65 6.29 3.22 -1.42
CA GLY A 65 6.71 4.59 -1.72
C GLY A 65 5.68 5.37 -2.53
N LYS A 66 5.02 4.75 -3.52
CA LYS A 66 3.99 5.47 -4.31
C LYS A 66 2.79 5.92 -3.46
N GLY A 67 2.41 5.12 -2.44
CA GLY A 67 1.40 5.53 -1.46
C GLY A 67 1.86 6.70 -0.60
N ILE A 68 3.09 6.61 -0.07
CA ILE A 68 3.70 7.68 0.73
C ILE A 68 3.78 8.98 -0.09
N ILE A 69 4.28 8.92 -1.32
CA ILE A 69 4.44 10.08 -2.20
C ILE A 69 3.08 10.76 -2.44
N ALA A 70 2.03 10.00 -2.72
CA ALA A 70 0.70 10.57 -2.94
C ALA A 70 0.20 11.38 -1.73
N VAL A 71 0.37 10.85 -0.52
CA VAL A 71 -0.05 11.52 0.72
C VAL A 71 0.87 12.70 1.05
N MET A 72 2.19 12.58 0.82
CA MET A 72 3.13 13.69 1.00
C MET A 72 2.80 14.90 0.11
N ILE A 73 2.41 14.65 -1.14
CA ILE A 73 1.97 15.72 -2.06
C ILE A 73 0.71 16.40 -1.52
N ALA A 74 -0.29 15.61 -1.09
CA ALA A 74 -1.49 16.16 -0.48
C ALA A 74 -1.17 16.98 0.78
N GLN A 75 -0.32 16.46 1.68
CA GLN A 75 0.12 17.16 2.88
C GLN A 75 0.79 18.50 2.57
N SER A 76 1.75 18.51 1.65
CA SER A 76 2.52 19.71 1.32
C SER A 76 1.68 20.78 0.65
N MET A 77 0.73 20.39 -0.20
CA MET A 77 -0.11 21.33 -0.96
C MET A 77 -1.32 21.86 -0.19
N THR A 78 -1.71 21.19 0.90
CA THR A 78 -2.88 21.58 1.70
C THR A 78 -2.51 22.07 3.11
N GLY A 79 -1.22 22.19 3.42
CA GLY A 79 -0.78 22.56 4.77
C GLY A 79 -1.10 21.49 5.82
N GLY A 80 -1.22 20.23 5.41
CA GLY A 80 -1.49 19.10 6.31
C GLY A 80 -2.97 18.82 6.56
N ASP A 81 -3.87 19.19 5.64
CA ASP A 81 -5.29 18.84 5.77
C ASP A 81 -5.47 17.31 5.79
N LEU A 82 -6.03 16.80 6.88
CA LEU A 82 -6.19 15.38 7.14
C LEU A 82 -7.07 14.69 6.09
N TYR A 83 -8.15 15.33 5.66
CA TYR A 83 -9.07 14.74 4.69
C TYR A 83 -8.44 14.66 3.30
N ALA A 84 -7.69 15.68 2.88
CA ALA A 84 -6.92 15.63 1.64
C ALA A 84 -5.95 14.45 1.64
N MET A 85 -5.22 14.26 2.74
CA MET A 85 -4.28 13.15 2.91
C MET A 85 -4.99 11.79 2.86
N LEU A 86 -6.15 11.65 3.52
CA LEU A 86 -6.91 10.41 3.53
C LEU A 86 -7.53 10.08 2.16
N PHE A 87 -8.05 11.09 1.43
CA PHE A 87 -8.56 10.86 0.08
C PHE A 87 -7.44 10.48 -0.90
N ALA A 88 -6.26 11.10 -0.78
CA ALA A 88 -5.07 10.67 -1.53
C ALA A 88 -4.65 9.23 -1.18
N ALA A 89 -4.71 8.85 0.10
CA ALA A 89 -4.38 7.51 0.56
C ALA A 89 -5.36 6.46 0.01
N ILE A 90 -6.67 6.71 0.10
CA ILE A 90 -7.71 5.84 -0.47
C ILE A 90 -7.52 5.71 -1.98
N GLY A 91 -7.28 6.84 -2.66
CA GLY A 91 -6.99 6.85 -4.10
C GLY A 91 -5.78 5.98 -4.43
N ALA A 92 -4.67 6.12 -3.70
CA ALA A 92 -3.46 5.35 -3.93
C ALA A 92 -3.65 3.83 -3.72
N LEU A 93 -4.40 3.45 -2.69
CA LEU A 93 -4.73 2.05 -2.42
C LEU A 93 -5.60 1.46 -3.53
N LEU A 94 -6.67 2.15 -3.90
CA LEU A 94 -7.56 1.72 -4.98
C LEU A 94 -6.87 1.74 -6.34
N GLY A 95 -5.99 2.72 -6.61
CA GLY A 95 -5.18 2.76 -7.81
C GLY A 95 -4.23 1.57 -7.92
N HIS A 96 -3.64 1.11 -6.81
CA HIS A 96 -2.84 -0.11 -6.82
C HIS A 96 -3.69 -1.36 -7.12
N ASN A 97 -4.89 -1.45 -6.54
CA ASN A 97 -5.78 -2.60 -6.72
C ASN A 97 -6.46 -2.61 -8.10
N TYR A 98 -6.79 -1.43 -8.62
CA TYR A 98 -7.48 -1.21 -9.89
C TYR A 98 -6.66 -0.29 -10.79
N SER A 99 -5.46 -0.74 -11.18
CA SER A 99 -4.51 0.08 -11.94
C SER A 99 -5.05 0.52 -13.30
N LEU A 100 -5.01 1.83 -13.56
CA LEU A 100 -5.31 2.42 -14.88
C LEU A 100 -4.45 1.82 -15.99
N PHE A 101 -3.16 1.61 -15.71
CA PHE A 101 -2.17 1.12 -16.68
C PHE A 101 -2.33 -0.38 -16.99
N LEU A 102 -3.14 -1.10 -16.22
CA LEU A 102 -3.37 -2.54 -16.37
C LEU A 102 -4.82 -2.89 -16.68
N GLY A 103 -5.61 -1.95 -17.21
CA GLY A 103 -7.03 -2.17 -17.50
C GLY A 103 -7.84 -2.49 -16.23
N PHE A 104 -7.58 -1.77 -15.14
CA PHE A 104 -8.22 -1.92 -13.83
C PHE A 104 -7.99 -3.29 -13.18
N LYS A 105 -6.87 -3.96 -13.53
CA LYS A 105 -6.40 -5.19 -12.89
C LYS A 105 -5.06 -4.91 -12.21
N GLY A 106 -5.01 -4.97 -10.89
CA GLY A 106 -3.81 -4.59 -10.14
C GLY A 106 -3.38 -5.62 -9.10
N GLY A 107 -2.75 -5.14 -8.04
CA GLY A 107 -2.29 -5.93 -6.91
C GLY A 107 -3.34 -6.10 -5.81
N ARG A 108 -2.86 -6.40 -4.59
CA ARG A 108 -3.70 -6.59 -3.38
C ARG A 108 -3.57 -5.45 -2.37
N GLY A 109 -2.79 -4.43 -2.67
CA GLY A 109 -2.66 -3.24 -1.84
C GLY A 109 -1.80 -3.35 -0.58
N VAL A 110 -1.36 -4.55 -0.17
CA VAL A 110 -0.67 -4.77 1.12
C VAL A 110 0.58 -3.90 1.28
N ALA A 111 1.45 -3.84 0.27
CA ALA A 111 2.66 -3.02 0.32
C ALA A 111 2.33 -1.52 0.30
N THR A 112 1.38 -1.10 -0.52
CA THR A 112 0.90 0.28 -0.59
C THR A 112 0.22 0.68 0.71
N GLY A 113 -0.66 -0.18 1.26
CA GLY A 113 -1.28 0.00 2.57
C GLY A 113 -0.24 0.14 3.69
N LEU A 114 0.80 -0.71 3.70
CA LEU A 114 1.90 -0.58 4.66
C LEU A 114 2.58 0.79 4.55
N GLY A 115 2.88 1.27 3.35
CA GLY A 115 3.46 2.59 3.14
C GLY A 115 2.57 3.72 3.69
N LEU A 116 1.26 3.62 3.42
CA LEU A 116 0.27 4.58 3.93
C LEU A 116 0.17 4.54 5.46
N LEU A 117 0.17 3.35 6.08
CA LEU A 117 0.20 3.21 7.53
C LEU A 117 1.48 3.77 8.16
N ILE A 118 2.64 3.55 7.54
CA ILE A 118 3.92 4.12 7.98
C ILE A 118 3.83 5.65 8.03
N PHE A 119 3.22 6.25 7.05
CA PHE A 119 3.10 7.71 6.97
C PHE A 119 2.04 8.28 7.92
N LEU A 120 0.84 7.71 7.90
CA LEU A 120 -0.30 8.22 8.68
C LEU A 120 -0.26 7.80 10.15
N MET A 121 0.25 6.59 10.43
CA MET A 121 0.22 5.97 11.76
C MET A 121 1.54 5.22 12.06
N PRO A 122 2.68 5.91 12.19
CA PRO A 122 3.99 5.25 12.31
C PRO A 122 4.11 4.30 13.51
N LYS A 123 3.50 4.63 14.66
CA LYS A 123 3.49 3.74 15.84
C LYS A 123 2.72 2.44 15.58
N VAL A 124 1.53 2.56 14.97
CA VAL A 124 0.69 1.40 14.62
C VAL A 124 1.40 0.52 13.61
N SER A 125 1.95 1.11 12.54
CA SER A 125 2.65 0.36 11.51
C SER A 125 3.87 -0.39 12.03
N GLY A 126 4.64 0.22 12.96
CA GLY A 126 5.77 -0.43 13.60
C GLY A 126 5.38 -1.69 14.39
N ILE A 127 4.30 -1.62 15.18
CA ILE A 127 3.78 -2.78 15.91
C ILE A 127 3.24 -3.83 14.96
N CYS A 128 2.44 -3.43 13.96
CA CYS A 128 1.93 -4.36 12.95
C CYS A 128 3.06 -5.06 12.17
N PHE A 129 4.14 -4.36 11.89
CA PHE A 129 5.31 -4.94 11.22
C PHE A 129 6.00 -6.00 12.12
N ILE A 130 6.17 -5.72 13.41
CA ILE A 130 6.75 -6.70 14.36
C ILE A 130 5.86 -7.94 14.46
N VAL A 131 4.54 -7.77 14.58
CA VAL A 131 3.58 -8.89 14.59
C VAL A 131 3.64 -9.68 13.28
N TRP A 132 3.63 -8.98 12.15
CA TRP A 132 3.78 -9.59 10.83
C TRP A 132 5.07 -10.41 10.73
N LEU A 133 6.20 -9.84 11.15
CA LEU A 133 7.50 -10.50 11.09
C LEU A 133 7.52 -11.77 11.96
N ALA A 134 7.01 -11.70 13.18
CA ALA A 134 6.93 -12.82 14.10
C ALA A 134 6.10 -13.98 13.50
N ILE A 135 4.94 -13.67 12.90
CA ILE A 135 4.09 -14.66 12.25
C ILE A 135 4.78 -15.28 11.03
N VAL A 136 5.41 -14.46 10.20
CA VAL A 136 6.10 -14.95 8.99
C VAL A 136 7.29 -15.83 9.36
N LEU A 137 8.07 -15.49 10.37
CA LEU A 137 9.19 -16.29 10.84
C LEU A 137 8.74 -17.64 11.42
N ALA A 138 7.65 -17.65 12.19
CA ALA A 138 7.11 -18.84 12.82
C ALA A 138 6.41 -19.77 11.81
N THR A 139 5.63 -19.21 10.87
CA THR A 139 4.73 -20.00 10.02
C THR A 139 5.17 -20.12 8.58
N ARG A 140 6.08 -19.26 8.12
CA ARG A 140 6.49 -19.10 6.70
C ARG A 140 5.35 -18.61 5.78
N TYR A 141 4.20 -18.19 6.32
CA TYR A 141 3.05 -17.71 5.58
C TYR A 141 2.95 -16.17 5.62
N VAL A 142 3.46 -15.51 4.57
CA VAL A 142 3.38 -14.04 4.41
C VAL A 142 1.92 -13.53 4.44
N SER A 143 1.02 -14.25 3.78
CA SER A 143 -0.41 -13.86 3.73
C SER A 143 -1.07 -13.88 5.10
N LEU A 144 -0.73 -14.86 5.95
CA LEU A 144 -1.26 -14.93 7.32
C LEU A 144 -0.81 -13.71 8.14
N GLY A 145 0.49 -13.40 8.07
CA GLY A 145 1.02 -12.20 8.73
C GLY A 145 0.32 -10.92 8.26
N SER A 146 0.07 -10.80 6.95
CA SER A 146 -0.63 -9.62 6.39
C SER A 146 -2.07 -9.52 6.86
N CYS A 147 -2.82 -10.62 6.91
CA CYS A 147 -4.20 -10.63 7.43
C CYS A 147 -4.25 -10.24 8.91
N VAL A 148 -3.35 -10.79 9.73
CA VAL A 148 -3.29 -10.44 11.17
C VAL A 148 -2.86 -8.98 11.34
N GLY A 149 -1.87 -8.49 10.58
CA GLY A 149 -1.45 -7.09 10.61
C GLY A 149 -2.59 -6.13 10.23
N ALA A 150 -3.35 -6.45 9.19
CA ALA A 150 -4.51 -5.67 8.77
C ALA A 150 -5.62 -5.65 9.86
N PHE A 151 -5.84 -6.75 10.56
CA PHE A 151 -6.78 -6.80 11.69
C PHE A 151 -6.27 -6.01 12.91
N CYS A 152 -4.97 -6.07 13.20
CA CYS A 152 -4.37 -5.34 14.32
C CYS A 152 -4.36 -3.82 14.10
N ALA A 153 -4.23 -3.35 12.86
CA ALA A 153 -4.08 -1.93 12.58
C ALA A 153 -5.24 -1.06 13.11
N PRO A 154 -6.53 -1.34 12.84
CA PRO A 154 -7.61 -0.57 13.43
C PRO A 154 -7.71 -0.72 14.95
N CYS A 155 -7.46 -1.90 15.51
CA CYS A 155 -7.47 -2.09 16.96
C CYS A 155 -6.41 -1.22 17.66
N LEU A 156 -5.21 -1.16 17.11
CA LEU A 156 -4.14 -0.31 17.63
C LEU A 156 -4.41 1.17 17.38
N ALA A 157 -4.98 1.55 16.23
CA ALA A 157 -5.37 2.93 15.95
C ALA A 157 -6.40 3.42 16.98
N TRP A 158 -7.37 2.59 17.32
CA TRP A 158 -8.33 2.88 18.39
C TRP A 158 -7.64 3.01 19.74
N TYR A 159 -6.79 2.05 20.11
CA TYR A 159 -6.07 2.04 21.39
C TYR A 159 -5.19 3.29 21.59
N PHE A 160 -4.52 3.75 20.53
CA PHE A 160 -3.69 4.94 20.57
C PHE A 160 -4.45 6.27 20.40
N GLY A 161 -5.79 6.24 20.29
CA GLY A 161 -6.62 7.43 20.20
C GLY A 161 -6.46 8.21 18.90
N TYR A 162 -6.19 7.53 17.78
CA TYR A 162 -6.17 8.21 16.48
C TYR A 162 -7.56 8.76 16.12
N PRO A 163 -7.63 9.90 15.38
CA PRO A 163 -8.90 10.47 14.94
C PRO A 163 -9.76 9.46 14.18
N LEU A 164 -11.08 9.52 14.36
CA LEU A 164 -12.04 8.61 13.74
C LEU A 164 -11.81 8.41 12.22
N PRO A 165 -11.56 9.46 11.41
CA PRO A 165 -11.30 9.25 9.97
C PRO A 165 -10.06 8.38 9.69
N VAL A 166 -9.00 8.51 10.51
CA VAL A 166 -7.76 7.72 10.40
C VAL A 166 -8.02 6.27 10.82
N PHE A 167 -8.78 6.07 11.89
CA PHE A 167 -9.23 4.73 12.32
C PHE A 167 -10.05 4.04 11.23
N LEU A 168 -11.03 4.75 10.64
CA LEU A 168 -11.85 4.20 9.55
C LEU A 168 -11.00 3.84 8.32
N PHE A 169 -10.00 4.67 7.99
CA PHE A 169 -9.04 4.32 6.94
C PHE A 169 -8.31 3.02 7.27
N ALA A 170 -7.79 2.86 8.49
CA ALA A 170 -7.10 1.64 8.89
C ALA A 170 -7.99 0.39 8.84
N ALA A 171 -9.30 0.55 9.05
CA ALA A 171 -10.26 -0.56 9.01
C ALA A 171 -10.60 -1.04 7.58
N VAL A 172 -10.36 -0.21 6.56
CA VAL A 172 -10.66 -0.53 5.14
C VAL A 172 -9.41 -0.71 4.27
N ALA A 173 -8.22 -0.35 4.78
CA ALA A 173 -6.94 -0.46 4.08
C ALA A 173 -6.30 -1.84 4.24
#